data_693324ef860ca4fb7ce6fa4ad175bb3c
#
_entry.id   693324ef860ca4fb7ce6fa4ad175bb3c
#
_cell.length_a   1.000
_cell.length_b   1.000
_cell.length_c   1.000
_cell.angle_alpha   90.00
_cell.angle_beta   90.00
_cell.angle_gamma   90.00
#
_symmetry.space_group_name_H-M   'P 1'
#
loop_
_entity.id
_entity.type
_entity.pdbx_description
1 polymer ?
#
loop_
_entity_poly.entity_id
_entity_poly.type
_entity_poly.pdbx_seq_one_letter_code
_entity_poly.pdbx_strand_id
1 'polypeptide(L)'
;MSEQDTQLKKGRLGVLGIVFFVVAASAPLVGMTGAVPVAMLAGNGAAAPGAYLAVGLVLLLFSVGYAAMSNRVTNTGAFFAFVGRGLGTNTGVASAFASIVGYVTIQLAIYGFFGAIVAGEMAARFAIDLPWYVWTLLAWAIVTGLSLLSVDVG
;
A
#
# COMPACT_ATOMS: atom_id res chain seq x y z
N MET A 1 17.49 27.43 15.89
CA MET A 1 16.66 26.64 14.98
C MET A 1 15.24 27.13 15.20
N SER A 2 14.72 27.90 14.25
CA SER A 2 13.41 28.57 14.36
C SER A 2 12.27 27.59 14.11
N GLU A 3 11.21 27.69 14.91
CA GLU A 3 9.97 26.90 14.81
C GLU A 3 9.19 27.07 13.47
N GLN A 4 9.74 27.80 12.51
CA GLN A 4 9.07 28.12 11.24
C GLN A 4 9.27 27.05 10.15
N ASP A 5 10.17 26.10 10.30
CA ASP A 5 10.46 25.09 9.26
C ASP A 5 9.57 23.82 9.32
N THR A 6 8.65 23.75 10.29
CA THR A 6 7.78 22.58 10.45
C THR A 6 6.38 22.78 9.87
N GLN A 7 6.10 23.90 9.21
CA GLN A 7 4.82 24.10 8.54
C GLN A 7 4.86 23.45 7.16
N LEU A 8 4.16 22.32 7.03
CA LEU A 8 3.82 21.70 5.75
C LEU A 8 3.33 22.78 4.77
N LYS A 9 4.02 22.93 3.63
CA LYS A 9 3.62 23.86 2.57
C LYS A 9 2.17 23.66 2.22
N LYS A 10 1.33 24.62 2.55
CA LYS A 10 -0.11 24.62 2.35
C LYS A 10 -0.44 24.51 0.84
N GLY A 11 -1.06 23.38 0.41
CA GLY A 11 -1.99 23.44 -0.69
C GLY A 11 -1.44 23.50 -2.11
N ARG A 12 -0.61 22.52 -2.55
CA ARG A 12 -0.39 22.32 -3.99
C ARG A 12 -1.29 21.26 -4.64
N LEU A 13 -1.94 20.41 -3.84
CA LEU A 13 -2.84 19.39 -4.35
C LEU A 13 -4.27 19.68 -3.92
N GLY A 14 -5.14 19.98 -4.88
CA GLY A 14 -6.57 20.05 -4.64
C GLY A 14 -7.16 18.66 -4.34
N VAL A 15 -8.41 18.61 -3.87
CA VAL A 15 -9.12 17.36 -3.52
C VAL A 15 -9.04 16.33 -4.66
N LEU A 16 -9.25 16.74 -5.92
CA LEU A 16 -9.15 15.87 -7.08
C LEU A 16 -7.74 15.28 -7.27
N GLY A 17 -6.69 16.07 -7.03
CA GLY A 17 -5.31 15.60 -7.10
C GLY A 17 -5.02 14.53 -6.04
N ILE A 18 -5.50 14.73 -4.81
CA ILE A 18 -5.34 13.75 -3.72
C ILE A 18 -6.11 12.47 -4.05
N VAL A 19 -7.37 12.56 -4.52
CA VAL A 19 -8.17 11.40 -4.91
C VAL A 19 -7.48 10.63 -6.03
N PHE A 20 -7.01 11.33 -7.06
CA PHE A 20 -6.29 10.69 -8.17
C PHE A 20 -5.02 9.96 -7.70
N PHE A 21 -4.26 10.60 -6.83
CA PHE A 21 -3.05 10.00 -6.26
C PHE A 21 -3.34 8.75 -5.43
N VAL A 22 -4.38 8.79 -4.59
CA VAL A 22 -4.80 7.65 -3.77
C VAL A 22 -5.31 6.50 -4.63
N VAL A 23 -6.11 6.78 -5.66
CA VAL A 23 -6.60 5.75 -6.60
C VAL A 23 -5.45 5.14 -7.38
N ALA A 24 -4.48 5.95 -7.83
CA ALA A 24 -3.28 5.45 -8.51
C ALA A 24 -2.42 4.57 -7.59
N ALA A 25 -2.24 4.99 -6.32
CA ALA A 25 -1.50 4.21 -5.33
C ALA A 25 -2.19 2.89 -4.96
N SER A 26 -3.52 2.84 -5.04
CA SER A 26 -4.30 1.60 -4.82
C SER A 26 -4.12 0.57 -5.95
N ALA A 27 -3.52 0.98 -7.08
CA ALA A 27 -3.23 0.13 -8.24
C ALA A 27 -4.37 -0.84 -8.60
N PRO A 28 -5.60 -0.36 -8.85
CA PRO A 28 -6.78 -1.21 -9.03
C PRO A 28 -6.63 -2.21 -10.18
N LEU A 29 -5.91 -1.85 -11.23
CA LEU A 29 -5.63 -2.75 -12.34
C LEU A 29 -4.82 -3.96 -11.91
N VAL A 30 -3.77 -3.76 -11.10
CA VAL A 30 -2.93 -4.85 -10.58
C VAL A 30 -3.75 -5.73 -9.63
N GLY A 31 -4.61 -5.13 -8.80
CA GLY A 31 -5.54 -5.87 -7.95
C GLY A 31 -6.48 -6.77 -8.77
N MET A 32 -7.09 -6.22 -9.82
CA MET A 32 -8.05 -6.95 -10.66
C MET A 32 -7.40 -8.04 -11.51
N THR A 33 -6.22 -7.79 -12.06
CA THR A 33 -5.54 -8.75 -12.96
C THR A 33 -4.68 -9.76 -12.24
N GLY A 34 -4.19 -9.44 -11.05
CA GLY A 34 -3.31 -10.29 -10.25
C GLY A 34 -4.01 -10.90 -9.05
N ALA A 35 -4.40 -10.09 -8.07
CA ALA A 35 -4.91 -10.57 -6.80
C ALA A 35 -6.27 -11.29 -6.90
N VAL A 36 -7.19 -10.78 -7.75
CA VAL A 36 -8.53 -11.40 -7.89
C VAL A 36 -8.46 -12.80 -8.50
N PRO A 37 -7.76 -13.06 -9.61
CA PRO A 37 -7.60 -14.42 -10.13
C PRO A 37 -6.95 -15.36 -9.11
N VAL A 38 -5.92 -14.93 -8.39
CA VAL A 38 -5.28 -15.74 -7.36
C VAL A 38 -6.26 -16.05 -6.21
N ALA A 39 -7.03 -15.06 -5.76
CA ALA A 39 -8.06 -15.27 -4.73
C ALA A 39 -9.16 -16.24 -5.18
N MET A 40 -9.50 -16.26 -6.47
CA MET A 40 -10.45 -17.21 -7.02
C MET A 40 -9.87 -18.62 -7.14
N LEU A 41 -8.63 -18.75 -7.61
CA LEU A 41 -7.99 -20.04 -7.87
C LEU A 41 -7.50 -20.73 -6.59
N ALA A 42 -6.88 -19.96 -5.69
CA ALA A 42 -6.25 -20.49 -4.48
C ALA A 42 -7.08 -20.28 -3.20
N GLY A 43 -8.17 -19.52 -3.28
CA GLY A 43 -9.00 -19.15 -2.14
C GLY A 43 -10.45 -19.66 -2.26
N ASN A 44 -11.39 -18.72 -2.22
CA ASN A 44 -12.82 -19.00 -2.05
C ASN A 44 -13.58 -19.30 -3.36
N GLY A 45 -12.88 -19.41 -4.49
CA GLY A 45 -13.50 -19.74 -5.79
C GLY A 45 -14.59 -18.75 -6.20
N ALA A 46 -15.74 -19.31 -6.60
CA ALA A 46 -16.91 -18.54 -7.04
C ALA A 46 -17.52 -17.62 -5.96
N ALA A 47 -17.20 -17.83 -4.67
CA ALA A 47 -17.66 -16.98 -3.57
C ALA A 47 -16.77 -15.72 -3.37
N ALA A 48 -15.65 -15.59 -4.07
CA ALA A 48 -14.75 -14.45 -3.95
C ALA A 48 -15.46 -13.08 -4.19
N PRO A 49 -16.34 -12.89 -5.19
CA PRO A 49 -17.06 -11.61 -5.35
C PRO A 49 -17.90 -11.24 -4.13
N GLY A 50 -18.56 -12.22 -3.50
CA GLY A 50 -19.33 -11.99 -2.27
C GLY A 50 -18.46 -11.56 -1.09
N ALA A 51 -17.26 -12.14 -0.96
CA ALA A 51 -16.29 -11.73 0.04
C ALA A 51 -15.79 -10.30 -0.20
N TYR A 52 -15.52 -9.91 -1.44
CA TYR A 52 -15.16 -8.53 -1.78
C TYR A 52 -16.26 -7.53 -1.43
N LEU A 53 -17.53 -7.86 -1.70
CA LEU A 53 -18.66 -7.00 -1.31
C LEU A 53 -18.76 -6.87 0.21
N ALA A 54 -18.65 -7.97 0.95
CA ALA A 54 -18.71 -7.94 2.42
C ALA A 54 -17.59 -7.09 3.01
N VAL A 55 -16.35 -7.28 2.55
CA VAL A 55 -15.20 -6.46 2.97
C VAL A 55 -15.39 -5.00 2.57
N GLY A 56 -15.91 -4.72 1.37
CA GLY A 56 -16.22 -3.37 0.92
C GLY A 56 -17.20 -2.65 1.84
N LEU A 57 -18.26 -3.31 2.30
CA LEU A 57 -19.20 -2.75 3.27
C LEU A 57 -18.53 -2.46 4.63
N VAL A 58 -17.69 -3.37 5.12
CA VAL A 58 -16.94 -3.14 6.36
C VAL A 58 -16.00 -1.94 6.23
N LEU A 59 -15.30 -1.82 5.08
CA LEU A 59 -14.41 -0.69 4.81
C LEU A 59 -15.17 0.64 4.67
N LEU A 60 -16.39 0.63 4.13
CA LEU A 60 -17.25 1.82 4.09
C LEU A 60 -17.61 2.28 5.50
N LEU A 61 -18.02 1.38 6.37
CA LEU A 61 -18.30 1.71 7.78
C LEU A 61 -17.06 2.25 8.48
N PHE A 62 -15.91 1.61 8.27
CA PHE A 62 -14.63 2.07 8.79
C PHE A 62 -14.28 3.49 8.29
N SER A 63 -14.50 3.79 7.01
CA SER A 63 -14.15 5.07 6.40
C SER A 63 -14.93 6.24 7.01
N VAL A 64 -16.18 6.02 7.43
CA VAL A 64 -16.99 7.04 8.13
C VAL A 64 -16.36 7.40 9.47
N GLY A 65 -15.95 6.40 10.25
CA GLY A 65 -15.25 6.61 11.53
C GLY A 65 -13.89 7.29 11.33
N TYR A 66 -13.14 6.85 10.33
CA TYR A 66 -11.84 7.41 10.00
C TYR A 66 -11.96 8.90 9.60
N ALA A 67 -12.91 9.26 8.74
CA ALA A 67 -13.17 10.64 8.34
C ALA A 67 -13.59 11.52 9.51
N ALA A 68 -14.41 11.00 10.43
CA ALA A 68 -14.81 11.74 11.64
C ALA A 68 -13.61 12.00 12.56
N MET A 69 -12.69 11.06 12.70
CA MET A 69 -11.48 11.23 13.50
C MET A 69 -10.45 12.16 12.84
N SER A 70 -10.31 12.12 11.53
CA SER A 70 -9.37 12.99 10.79
C SER A 70 -9.64 14.48 10.98
N ASN A 71 -10.89 14.86 11.20
CA ASN A 71 -11.29 16.24 11.50
C ASN A 71 -10.93 16.68 12.94
N ARG A 72 -10.67 15.75 13.84
CA ARG A 72 -10.40 16.02 15.27
C ARG A 72 -8.96 15.84 15.67
N VAL A 73 -8.21 15.07 14.92
CA VAL A 73 -6.81 14.73 15.22
C VAL A 73 -5.93 15.19 14.05
N THR A 74 -5.39 16.40 14.19
CA THR A 74 -4.40 16.94 13.25
C THR A 74 -3.01 16.41 13.61
N ASN A 75 -2.70 15.16 13.24
CA ASN A 75 -1.38 14.58 13.45
C ASN A 75 -0.94 13.83 12.20
N THR A 76 0.33 13.98 11.83
CA THR A 76 0.94 13.30 10.69
C THR A 76 1.04 11.78 10.85
N GLY A 77 0.80 11.26 12.06
CA GLY A 77 0.85 9.83 12.37
C GLY A 77 -0.32 9.01 11.86
N ALA A 78 -1.30 9.61 11.15
CA ALA A 78 -2.43 8.92 10.53
C ALA A 78 -3.08 7.87 11.45
N PHE A 79 -3.12 6.61 11.00
CA PHE A 79 -3.89 5.54 11.64
C PHE A 79 -3.47 5.26 13.10
N PHE A 80 -2.16 5.14 13.38
CA PHE A 80 -1.70 4.83 14.74
C PHE A 80 -1.93 5.99 15.73
N ALA A 81 -1.93 7.24 15.24
CA ALA A 81 -2.26 8.39 16.08
C ALA A 81 -3.74 8.39 16.48
N PHE A 82 -4.64 7.95 15.59
CA PHE A 82 -6.06 7.81 15.91
C PHE A 82 -6.30 6.71 16.94
N VAL A 83 -5.65 5.56 16.77
CA VAL A 83 -5.70 4.46 17.74
C VAL A 83 -5.14 4.89 19.07
N GLY A 84 -4.02 5.60 19.11
CA GLY A 84 -3.39 6.09 20.34
C GLY A 84 -4.27 7.09 21.09
N ARG A 85 -5.01 7.95 20.38
CA ARG A 85 -5.97 8.89 20.97
C ARG A 85 -7.24 8.22 21.49
N GLY A 86 -7.71 7.16 20.81
CA GLY A 86 -8.94 6.46 21.17
C GLY A 86 -8.76 5.38 22.24
N LEU A 87 -7.69 4.60 22.14
CA LEU A 87 -7.46 3.39 22.96
C LEU A 87 -6.23 3.47 23.86
N GLY A 88 -5.55 4.61 23.87
CA GLY A 88 -4.36 4.84 24.69
C GLY A 88 -3.04 4.59 23.97
N THR A 89 -1.96 5.16 24.52
CA THR A 89 -0.63 5.23 23.89
C THR A 89 -0.05 3.84 23.60
N ASN A 90 -0.21 2.88 24.50
CA ASN A 90 0.32 1.52 24.30
C ASN A 90 -0.31 0.83 23.09
N THR A 91 -1.61 0.98 22.92
CA THR A 91 -2.35 0.42 21.77
C THR A 91 -1.97 1.15 20.47
N GLY A 92 -1.74 2.48 20.54
CA GLY A 92 -1.21 3.25 19.41
C GLY A 92 0.14 2.75 18.93
N VAL A 93 1.07 2.51 19.85
CA VAL A 93 2.40 1.95 19.52
C VAL A 93 2.28 0.54 18.94
N ALA A 94 1.46 -0.32 19.54
CA ALA A 94 1.22 -1.67 19.02
C ALA A 94 0.65 -1.63 17.60
N SER A 95 -0.28 -0.71 17.30
CA SER A 95 -0.84 -0.54 15.95
C SER A 95 0.19 -0.03 14.94
N ALA A 96 1.15 0.80 15.37
CA ALA A 96 2.25 1.25 14.52
C ALA A 96 3.14 0.08 14.11
N PHE A 97 3.55 -0.77 15.05
CA PHE A 97 4.32 -1.98 14.74
C PHE A 97 3.55 -2.94 13.84
N ALA A 98 2.27 -3.19 14.11
CA ALA A 98 1.42 -4.01 13.25
C ALA A 98 1.35 -3.46 11.82
N SER A 99 1.25 -2.13 11.66
CA SER A 99 1.26 -1.48 10.36
C SER A 99 2.59 -1.68 9.61
N ILE A 100 3.73 -1.55 10.30
CA ILE A 100 5.05 -1.78 9.70
C ILE A 100 5.14 -3.23 9.20
N VAL A 101 4.78 -4.20 10.02
CA VAL A 101 4.78 -5.62 9.62
C VAL A 101 3.87 -5.84 8.41
N GLY A 102 2.66 -5.25 8.41
CA GLY A 102 1.73 -5.33 7.29
C GLY A 102 2.31 -4.76 6.00
N TYR A 103 2.90 -3.57 6.05
CA TYR A 103 3.51 -2.95 4.87
C TYR A 103 4.71 -3.74 4.34
N VAL A 104 5.58 -4.24 5.21
CA VAL A 104 6.72 -5.07 4.81
C VAL A 104 6.23 -6.38 4.16
N THR A 105 5.24 -7.02 4.74
CA THR A 105 4.67 -8.27 4.20
C THR A 105 4.03 -8.05 2.83
N ILE A 106 3.25 -6.99 2.65
CA ILE A 106 2.66 -6.63 1.36
C ILE A 106 3.76 -6.35 0.33
N GLN A 107 4.78 -5.61 0.70
CA GLN A 107 5.89 -5.28 -0.20
C GLN A 107 6.61 -6.55 -0.67
N LEU A 108 6.90 -7.47 0.24
CA LEU A 108 7.51 -8.77 -0.10
C LEU A 108 6.61 -9.60 -1.02
N ALA A 109 5.30 -9.62 -0.75
CA ALA A 109 4.34 -10.33 -1.59
C ALA A 109 4.28 -9.78 -3.01
N ILE A 110 4.25 -8.43 -3.17
CA ILE A 110 4.22 -7.77 -4.48
C ILE A 110 5.50 -8.06 -5.27
N TYR A 111 6.66 -7.97 -4.64
CA TYR A 111 7.94 -8.27 -5.30
C TYR A 111 8.05 -9.75 -5.68
N GLY A 112 7.63 -10.66 -4.81
CA GLY A 112 7.61 -12.09 -5.12
C GLY A 112 6.69 -12.43 -6.29
N PHE A 113 5.49 -11.84 -6.30
CA PHE A 113 4.52 -12.01 -7.39
C PHE A 113 5.05 -11.45 -8.72
N PHE A 114 5.63 -10.25 -8.70
CA PHE A 114 6.27 -9.65 -9.86
C PHE A 114 7.38 -10.55 -10.44
N GLY A 115 8.28 -11.03 -9.57
CA GLY A 115 9.37 -11.90 -9.99
C GLY A 115 8.89 -13.20 -10.63
N ALA A 116 7.85 -13.82 -10.07
CA ALA A 116 7.27 -15.05 -10.60
C ALA A 116 6.64 -14.84 -11.99
N ILE A 117 5.90 -13.75 -12.18
CA ILE A 117 5.29 -13.42 -13.49
C ILE A 117 6.38 -13.14 -14.52
N VAL A 118 7.34 -12.28 -14.20
CA VAL A 118 8.40 -11.91 -15.15
C VAL A 118 9.24 -13.12 -15.52
N ALA A 119 9.59 -13.98 -14.56
CA ALA A 119 10.33 -15.21 -14.86
C ALA A 119 9.58 -16.11 -15.86
N GLY A 120 8.27 -16.29 -15.65
CA GLY A 120 7.43 -17.08 -16.57
C GLY A 120 7.35 -16.49 -17.98
N GLU A 121 7.14 -15.17 -18.09
CA GLU A 121 7.07 -14.48 -19.40
C GLU A 121 8.43 -14.48 -20.13
N MET A 122 9.52 -14.28 -19.41
CA MET A 122 10.88 -14.30 -19.99
C MET A 122 11.25 -15.70 -20.48
N ALA A 123 10.94 -16.74 -19.74
CA ALA A 123 11.16 -18.11 -20.17
C ALA A 123 10.30 -18.44 -21.42
N ALA A 124 9.02 -18.06 -21.43
CA ALA A 124 8.09 -18.39 -22.51
C ALA A 124 8.39 -17.65 -23.81
N ARG A 125 8.77 -16.34 -23.74
CA ARG A 125 8.89 -15.48 -24.95
C ARG A 125 10.32 -15.32 -25.44
N PHE A 126 11.29 -15.33 -24.53
CA PHE A 126 12.69 -15.03 -24.85
C PHE A 126 13.63 -16.19 -24.55
N ALA A 127 13.13 -17.34 -24.09
CA ALA A 127 13.91 -18.50 -23.66
C ALA A 127 14.98 -18.15 -22.59
N ILE A 128 14.71 -17.13 -21.77
CA ILE A 128 15.57 -16.71 -20.67
C ILE A 128 15.03 -17.39 -19.40
N ASP A 129 15.67 -18.48 -19.01
CA ASP A 129 15.30 -19.27 -17.82
C ASP A 129 16.15 -18.83 -16.62
N LEU A 130 15.75 -17.73 -15.99
CA LEU A 130 16.33 -17.24 -14.76
C LEU A 130 15.35 -17.45 -13.59
N PRO A 131 15.86 -17.77 -12.39
CA PRO A 131 15.02 -17.91 -11.20
C PRO A 131 14.26 -16.63 -10.88
N TRP A 132 13.04 -16.75 -10.36
CA TRP A 132 12.14 -15.63 -10.06
C TRP A 132 12.77 -14.56 -9.14
N TYR A 133 13.61 -14.96 -8.20
CA TYR A 133 14.26 -14.05 -7.26
C TYR A 133 15.26 -13.09 -7.93
N VAL A 134 15.83 -13.44 -9.07
CA VAL A 134 16.73 -12.55 -9.83
C VAL A 134 15.95 -11.33 -10.34
N TRP A 135 14.77 -11.56 -10.91
CA TRP A 135 13.88 -10.52 -11.39
C TRP A 135 13.35 -9.65 -10.24
N THR A 136 13.04 -10.29 -9.11
CA THR A 136 12.64 -9.61 -7.88
C THR A 136 13.73 -8.67 -7.36
N LEU A 137 14.97 -9.14 -7.25
CA LEU A 137 16.10 -8.34 -6.79
C LEU A 137 16.41 -7.19 -7.74
N LEU A 138 16.30 -7.41 -9.05
CA LEU A 138 16.50 -6.38 -10.05
C LEU A 138 15.46 -5.26 -9.90
N ALA A 139 14.18 -5.62 -9.78
CA ALA A 139 13.11 -4.66 -9.55
C ALA A 139 13.31 -3.90 -8.24
N TRP A 140 13.67 -4.60 -7.16
CA TRP A 140 13.95 -3.99 -5.87
C TRP A 140 15.11 -2.99 -5.96
N ALA A 141 16.20 -3.34 -6.63
CA ALA A 141 17.35 -2.46 -6.80
C ALA A 141 16.99 -1.19 -7.59
N ILE A 142 16.22 -1.33 -8.68
CA ILE A 142 15.75 -0.19 -9.48
C ILE A 142 14.86 0.74 -8.64
N VAL A 143 13.84 0.20 -7.97
CA VAL A 143 12.90 0.98 -7.17
C VAL A 143 13.62 1.68 -6.01
N THR A 144 14.52 0.96 -5.33
CA THR A 144 15.30 1.54 -4.24
C THR A 144 16.23 2.64 -4.74
N GLY A 145 16.92 2.42 -5.85
CA GLY A 145 17.79 3.43 -6.48
C GLY A 145 17.02 4.69 -6.87
N LEU A 146 15.87 4.54 -7.52
CA LEU A 146 15.01 5.67 -7.88
C LEU A 146 14.43 6.39 -6.65
N SER A 147 14.07 5.65 -5.60
CA SER A 147 13.60 6.25 -4.34
C SER A 147 14.68 7.08 -3.66
N LEU A 148 15.92 6.62 -3.64
CA LEU A 148 17.03 7.37 -3.06
C LEU A 148 17.32 8.66 -3.83
N LEU A 149 17.25 8.60 -5.16
CA LEU A 149 17.40 9.79 -6.02
C LEU A 149 16.25 10.79 -5.84
N SER A 150 15.03 10.31 -5.56
CA SER A 150 13.85 11.18 -5.37
C SER A 150 13.86 11.93 -4.03
N VAL A 151 14.56 11.42 -3.02
CA VAL A 151 14.68 12.07 -1.70
C VAL A 151 15.52 13.34 -1.76
N ASP A 152 16.50 13.44 -2.67
CA ASP A 152 17.35 14.61 -2.82
C ASP A 152 16.69 15.76 -3.63
N VAL A 153 15.55 15.53 -4.26
CA VAL A 153 14.85 16.52 -5.11
C VAL A 153 13.64 17.18 -4.42
N GLY A 154 13.33 16.78 -3.21
CA GLY A 154 12.26 17.32 -2.36
C GLY A 154 12.74 18.27 -1.30
#